data_5ec6562973dcc88ae35e57a3facb2a13
#
_entry.id   5ec6562973dcc88ae35e57a3facb2a13
#
_cell.length_a   1.000
_cell.length_b   1.000
_cell.length_c   1.000
_cell.angle_alpha   90.00
_cell.angle_beta   90.00
_cell.angle_gamma   90.00
#
_symmetry.space_group_name_H-M   'P 1'
#
loop_
_entity.id
_entity.type
_entity.pdbx_description
1 polymer ?
#
loop_
_entity_poly.entity_id
_entity_poly.type
_entity_poly.pdbx_seq_one_letter_code
_entity_poly.pdbx_strand_id
1 'polypeptide(L)'
;MRLITRGDLDGLTSAVLVSEMEAIDSIELIHPQDITDKRFIVHSDDILANLPYDPNCLMWFDHHLLTDSNEKPPEHFKGLYRRAPSTARVILEYYNDPRLQRFDTLVAETDRMDSANLNIEDVLDPKDYILLGYTIDPRTGLGSFHEYFLSLVNALRTSAIADILKMPEVTRRVDKMKSEWEKFKQLTLQHSRTVGNVIVTDFRDVNPIPIGNRFLVYTLFPDANASVRIHWGPQKTQVAVVVGHAIFNRTCKTNVGEMMSDYGGGGHFGA
;
A
#
# COMPACT_ATOMS: atom_id res chain seq x y z
N MET A 1 -0.69 24.44 -3.30
CA MET A 1 0.36 23.43 -2.97
C MET A 1 0.05 22.14 -3.69
N ARG A 2 1.07 21.38 -4.08
CA ARG A 2 0.91 20.07 -4.68
C ARG A 2 1.20 18.99 -3.62
N LEU A 3 0.30 18.02 -3.48
CA LEU A 3 0.52 16.84 -2.64
C LEU A 3 1.04 15.69 -3.50
N ILE A 4 2.11 15.07 -3.08
CA ILE A 4 2.70 13.90 -3.74
C ILE A 4 2.62 12.74 -2.77
N THR A 5 2.01 11.63 -3.21
CA THR A 5 1.78 10.47 -2.34
C THR A 5 1.81 9.15 -3.13
N ARG A 6 1.68 8.02 -2.42
CA ARG A 6 1.52 6.70 -3.02
C ARG A 6 0.07 6.41 -3.41
N GLY A 7 -0.10 5.58 -4.43
CA GLY A 7 -1.41 5.09 -4.84
C GLY A 7 -1.84 3.84 -4.07
N ASP A 8 -2.02 3.95 -2.75
CA ASP A 8 -2.55 2.91 -1.86
C ASP A 8 -3.47 3.53 -0.80
N LEU A 9 -4.00 2.74 0.14
CA LEU A 9 -4.94 3.25 1.13
C LEU A 9 -4.29 4.25 2.09
N ASP A 10 -3.02 4.06 2.45
CA ASP A 10 -2.30 5.02 3.30
C ASP A 10 -2.09 6.35 2.58
N GLY A 11 -1.68 6.32 1.30
CA GLY A 11 -1.60 7.51 0.48
C GLY A 11 -2.96 8.21 0.27
N LEU A 12 -4.04 7.44 0.09
CA LEU A 12 -5.40 7.97 -0.03
C LEU A 12 -5.85 8.67 1.26
N THR A 13 -5.68 8.01 2.39
CA THR A 13 -6.05 8.57 3.71
C THR A 13 -5.19 9.79 4.03
N SER A 14 -3.89 9.74 3.74
CA SER A 14 -2.99 10.87 3.87
C SER A 14 -3.45 12.06 3.03
N ALA A 15 -3.87 11.82 1.77
CA ALA A 15 -4.38 12.87 0.89
C ALA A 15 -5.68 13.50 1.43
N VAL A 16 -6.59 12.69 1.99
CA VAL A 16 -7.80 13.18 2.65
C VAL A 16 -7.44 14.11 3.82
N LEU A 17 -6.58 13.66 4.74
CA LEU A 17 -6.22 14.43 5.94
C LEU A 17 -5.49 15.72 5.61
N VAL A 18 -4.50 15.67 4.70
CA VAL A 18 -3.76 16.87 4.27
C VAL A 18 -4.68 17.86 3.56
N SER A 19 -5.60 17.38 2.70
CA SER A 19 -6.55 18.25 1.99
C SER A 19 -7.62 18.90 2.90
N GLU A 20 -7.80 18.41 4.14
CA GLU A 20 -8.63 19.07 5.16
C GLU A 20 -7.88 20.22 5.86
N MET A 21 -6.56 20.15 5.89
CA MET A 21 -5.72 21.05 6.68
C MET A 21 -5.02 22.10 5.81
N GLU A 22 -4.67 21.74 4.58
CA GLU A 22 -3.89 22.55 3.66
C GLU A 22 -4.66 22.80 2.34
N ALA A 23 -4.37 23.92 1.68
CA ALA A 23 -4.93 24.22 0.36
C ALA A 23 -4.17 23.46 -0.73
N ILE A 24 -4.70 22.32 -1.13
CA ILE A 24 -4.11 21.43 -2.14
C ILE A 24 -4.75 21.71 -3.50
N ASP A 25 -3.93 22.11 -4.48
CA ASP A 25 -4.34 22.41 -5.86
C ASP A 25 -4.30 21.15 -6.74
N SER A 26 -3.35 20.24 -6.48
CA SER A 26 -3.19 18.99 -7.24
C SER A 26 -2.60 17.87 -6.38
N ILE A 27 -2.90 16.63 -6.76
CA ILE A 27 -2.37 15.43 -6.12
C ILE A 27 -1.69 14.58 -7.20
N GLU A 28 -0.45 14.18 -6.95
CA GLU A 28 0.34 13.30 -7.81
C GLU A 28 0.60 11.97 -7.14
N LEU A 29 0.43 10.88 -7.91
CA LEU A 29 0.71 9.53 -7.43
C LEU A 29 2.00 9.02 -8.04
N ILE A 30 3.00 8.77 -7.19
CA ILE A 30 4.30 8.28 -7.64
C ILE A 30 4.76 7.05 -6.86
N HIS A 31 5.73 6.36 -7.42
CA HIS A 31 6.40 5.25 -6.74
C HIS A 31 7.56 5.81 -5.87
N PRO A 32 7.79 5.29 -4.65
CA PRO A 32 8.90 5.74 -3.78
C PRO A 32 10.25 5.75 -4.48
N GLN A 33 10.50 4.77 -5.36
CA GLN A 33 11.73 4.67 -6.13
C GLN A 33 11.97 5.87 -7.06
N ASP A 34 10.91 6.56 -7.51
CA ASP A 34 11.05 7.73 -8.38
C ASP A 34 11.64 8.93 -7.64
N ILE A 35 11.37 9.06 -6.32
CA ILE A 35 12.04 10.04 -5.45
C ILE A 35 13.51 9.63 -5.23
N THR A 36 13.74 8.38 -4.81
CA THR A 36 15.08 7.87 -4.51
C THR A 36 16.02 7.98 -5.71
N ASP A 37 15.55 7.63 -6.90
CA ASP A 37 16.32 7.68 -8.15
C ASP A 37 16.35 9.07 -8.79
N LYS A 38 15.71 10.08 -8.15
CA LYS A 38 15.60 11.45 -8.65
C LYS A 38 14.98 11.55 -10.06
N ARG A 39 14.07 10.63 -10.39
CA ARG A 39 13.31 10.65 -11.64
C ARG A 39 12.11 11.59 -11.57
N PHE A 40 11.67 11.94 -10.37
CA PHE A 40 10.61 12.90 -10.11
C PHE A 40 11.19 14.18 -9.51
N ILE A 41 10.75 15.34 -10.00
CA ILE A 41 11.23 16.64 -9.52
C ILE A 41 10.29 17.14 -8.44
N VAL A 42 10.83 17.29 -7.22
CA VAL A 42 10.14 17.88 -6.08
C VAL A 42 10.42 19.38 -6.03
N HIS A 43 9.37 20.17 -5.81
CA HIS A 43 9.41 21.63 -5.74
C HIS A 43 9.20 22.13 -4.31
N SER A 44 9.52 23.39 -4.07
CA SER A 44 9.50 24.01 -2.74
C SER A 44 8.09 24.27 -2.17
N ASP A 45 7.04 24.02 -2.93
CA ASP A 45 5.64 24.05 -2.51
C ASP A 45 4.97 22.69 -2.44
N ASP A 46 5.76 21.61 -2.59
CA ASP A 46 5.27 20.23 -2.53
C ASP A 46 5.19 19.71 -1.10
N ILE A 47 4.14 18.95 -0.83
CA ILE A 47 3.98 18.14 0.38
C ILE A 47 4.20 16.69 0.01
N LEU A 48 5.15 16.00 0.66
CA LEU A 48 5.38 14.58 0.51
C LEU A 48 4.69 13.81 1.63
N ALA A 49 3.89 12.80 1.28
CA ALA A 49 3.25 11.90 2.25
C ALA A 49 3.40 10.45 1.79
N ASN A 50 3.79 9.54 2.69
CA ASN A 50 4.00 8.12 2.41
C ASN A 50 5.10 7.88 1.34
N LEU A 51 6.11 8.72 1.35
CA LEU A 51 7.21 8.74 0.38
C LEU A 51 8.53 9.12 1.07
N PRO A 52 9.69 8.71 0.51
CA PRO A 52 10.99 9.13 1.01
C PRO A 52 11.14 10.66 1.04
N TYR A 53 11.98 11.13 1.94
CA TYR A 53 12.29 12.56 2.07
C TYR A 53 13.03 13.11 0.85
N ASP A 54 12.63 14.31 0.43
CA ASP A 54 13.39 15.14 -0.50
C ASP A 54 13.57 16.54 0.12
N PRO A 55 14.81 17.10 0.15
CA PRO A 55 15.10 18.37 0.81
C PRO A 55 14.42 19.59 0.16
N ASN A 56 13.90 19.46 -1.05
CA ASN A 56 13.20 20.54 -1.72
C ASN A 56 11.74 20.67 -1.28
N CYS A 57 11.15 19.64 -0.61
CA CYS A 57 9.74 19.71 -0.25
C CYS A 57 9.44 20.77 0.82
N LEU A 58 8.21 21.28 0.78
CA LEU A 58 7.68 22.19 1.80
C LEU A 58 7.42 21.45 3.12
N MET A 59 6.81 20.27 3.03
CA MET A 59 6.46 19.43 4.18
C MET A 59 6.69 17.97 3.87
N TRP A 60 7.02 17.19 4.91
CA TRP A 60 7.20 15.75 4.79
C TRP A 60 6.52 14.98 5.92
N PHE A 61 5.81 13.91 5.54
CA PHE A 61 5.18 12.96 6.44
C PHE A 61 5.51 11.54 6.01
N ASP A 62 6.10 10.75 6.91
CA ASP A 62 6.39 9.35 6.62
C ASP A 62 6.52 8.51 7.90
N HIS A 63 6.32 7.20 7.77
CA HIS A 63 6.41 6.22 8.85
C HIS A 63 7.39 5.07 8.55
N HIS A 64 7.91 5.01 7.33
CA HIS A 64 8.78 3.94 6.86
C HIS A 64 10.15 3.97 7.56
N LEU A 65 10.81 2.80 7.62
CA LEU A 65 12.22 2.76 8.01
C LEU A 65 13.04 3.48 6.94
N LEU A 66 13.98 4.31 7.37
CA LEU A 66 15.00 4.83 6.47
C LEU A 66 15.83 3.66 5.93
N THR A 67 16.17 3.70 4.65
CA THR A 67 16.76 2.58 3.91
C THR A 67 18.14 2.18 4.43
N ASP A 68 18.85 3.11 5.02
CA ASP A 68 20.13 2.84 5.70
C ASP A 68 19.90 2.91 7.22
N SER A 69 20.32 1.87 7.95
CA SER A 69 20.24 1.82 9.42
C SER A 69 21.00 2.94 10.11
N ASN A 70 21.89 3.63 9.40
CA ASN A 70 22.66 4.79 9.85
C ASN A 70 22.05 6.13 9.41
N GLU A 71 21.05 6.14 8.53
CA GLU A 71 20.33 7.36 8.17
C GLU A 71 19.48 7.83 9.34
N LYS A 72 19.66 9.11 9.69
CA LYS A 72 18.75 9.82 10.60
C LYS A 72 17.81 10.67 9.78
N PRO A 73 16.56 10.86 10.26
CA PRO A 73 15.70 11.86 9.65
C PRO A 73 16.41 13.22 9.68
N PRO A 74 16.11 14.10 8.71
CA PRO A 74 16.67 15.44 8.69
C PRO A 74 16.44 16.15 10.03
N GLU A 75 17.42 16.91 10.51
CA GLU A 75 17.31 17.64 11.79
C GLU A 75 16.23 18.75 11.73
N HIS A 76 16.02 19.31 10.54
CA HIS A 76 15.09 20.42 10.33
C HIS A 76 14.23 20.16 9.07
N PHE A 77 12.96 19.91 9.26
CA PHE A 77 11.95 19.88 8.22
C PHE A 77 10.58 20.25 8.83
N LYS A 78 9.66 20.72 8.00
CA LYS A 78 8.28 20.91 8.39
C LYS A 78 7.53 19.60 8.17
N GLY A 79 6.74 19.15 9.16
CA GLY A 79 6.02 17.88 9.11
C GLY A 79 6.37 16.97 10.28
N LEU A 80 6.18 15.67 10.10
CA LEU A 80 6.49 14.67 11.13
C LEU A 80 6.95 13.37 10.49
N TYR A 81 8.06 12.83 11.00
CA TYR A 81 8.55 11.49 10.71
C TYR A 81 8.66 10.70 12.01
N ARG A 82 8.03 9.56 12.06
CA ARG A 82 8.21 8.59 13.13
C ARG A 82 7.68 7.22 12.75
N ARG A 83 8.15 6.18 13.42
CA ARG A 83 7.55 4.85 13.31
C ARG A 83 6.09 4.88 13.78
N ALA A 84 5.19 4.51 12.90
CA ALA A 84 3.76 4.43 13.12
C ALA A 84 3.17 3.30 12.27
N PRO A 85 1.92 2.87 12.51
CA PRO A 85 1.26 1.89 11.64
C PRO A 85 1.00 2.38 10.23
N SER A 86 0.88 3.70 10.03
CA SER A 86 0.66 4.34 8.72
C SER A 86 1.15 5.80 8.72
N THR A 87 1.38 6.38 7.55
CA THR A 87 1.64 7.82 7.39
C THR A 87 0.40 8.65 7.74
N ALA A 88 -0.80 8.13 7.45
CA ALA A 88 -2.05 8.76 7.85
C ALA A 88 -2.12 8.98 9.38
N ARG A 89 -1.64 8.02 10.17
CA ARG A 89 -1.52 8.14 11.64
C ARG A 89 -0.55 9.27 12.01
N VAL A 90 0.58 9.38 11.35
CA VAL A 90 1.58 10.44 11.56
C VAL A 90 0.97 11.81 11.27
N ILE A 91 0.22 11.95 10.18
CA ILE A 91 -0.45 13.21 9.81
C ILE A 91 -1.52 13.58 10.83
N LEU A 92 -2.37 12.62 11.25
CA LEU A 92 -3.40 12.86 12.25
C LEU A 92 -2.82 13.41 13.55
N GLU A 93 -1.70 12.85 13.99
CA GLU A 93 -1.00 13.27 15.22
C GLU A 93 -0.29 14.62 15.06
N TYR A 94 0.29 14.90 13.89
CA TYR A 94 0.96 16.17 13.62
C TYR A 94 -0.01 17.35 13.72
N TYR A 95 -1.15 17.25 13.06
CA TYR A 95 -2.13 18.33 13.10
C TYR A 95 -2.89 18.38 14.42
N ASN A 96 -3.21 17.24 15.00
CA ASN A 96 -3.97 17.11 16.27
C ASN A 96 -5.17 18.07 16.31
N ASP A 97 -5.91 18.15 15.21
CA ASP A 97 -7.02 19.08 15.01
C ASP A 97 -8.38 18.37 15.15
N PRO A 98 -9.35 18.91 15.92
CA PRO A 98 -10.67 18.29 16.06
C PRO A 98 -11.42 18.02 14.77
N ARG A 99 -11.17 18.78 13.70
CA ARG A 99 -11.76 18.56 12.37
C ARG A 99 -11.43 17.17 11.79
N LEU A 100 -10.29 16.61 12.18
CA LEU A 100 -9.83 15.32 11.70
C LEU A 100 -10.43 14.12 12.44
N GLN A 101 -11.05 14.31 13.61
CA GLN A 101 -11.65 13.22 14.43
C GLN A 101 -12.68 12.39 13.64
N ARG A 102 -13.38 13.01 12.70
CA ARG A 102 -14.34 12.30 11.84
C ARG A 102 -13.71 11.22 10.96
N PHE A 103 -12.39 11.24 10.79
CA PHE A 103 -11.62 10.27 10.02
C PHE A 103 -10.95 9.19 10.89
N ASP A 104 -11.18 9.15 12.20
CA ASP A 104 -10.53 8.21 13.12
C ASP A 104 -10.72 6.75 12.67
N THR A 105 -11.93 6.39 12.22
CA THR A 105 -12.21 5.04 11.71
C THR A 105 -11.43 4.76 10.41
N LEU A 106 -11.39 5.70 9.48
CA LEU A 106 -10.61 5.56 8.25
C LEU A 106 -9.12 5.37 8.55
N VAL A 107 -8.56 6.18 9.46
CA VAL A 107 -7.16 6.07 9.88
C VAL A 107 -6.90 4.73 10.59
N ALA A 108 -7.81 4.27 11.47
CA ALA A 108 -7.67 2.98 12.14
C ALA A 108 -7.67 1.79 11.15
N GLU A 109 -8.52 1.82 10.12
CA GLU A 109 -8.54 0.77 9.09
C GLU A 109 -7.33 0.87 8.14
N THR A 110 -6.83 2.09 7.89
CA THR A 110 -5.58 2.32 7.18
C THR A 110 -4.39 1.72 7.95
N ASP A 111 -4.31 1.96 9.27
CA ASP A 111 -3.30 1.37 10.15
C ASP A 111 -3.29 -0.16 10.08
N ARG A 112 -4.50 -0.77 10.09
CA ARG A 112 -4.63 -2.23 9.98
C ARG A 112 -4.13 -2.75 8.64
N MET A 113 -4.51 -2.09 7.55
CA MET A 113 -4.16 -2.53 6.21
C MET A 113 -2.67 -2.36 5.91
N ASP A 114 -2.09 -1.23 6.29
CA ASP A 114 -0.70 -0.90 5.98
C ASP A 114 0.28 -1.72 6.82
N SER A 115 0.00 -1.89 8.11
CA SER A 115 0.75 -2.79 8.99
C SER A 115 0.46 -4.29 8.77
N ALA A 116 -0.40 -4.62 7.79
CA ALA A 116 -0.89 -5.97 7.54
C ALA A 116 -1.52 -6.64 8.78
N ASN A 117 -2.08 -5.86 9.69
CA ASN A 117 -2.79 -6.36 10.88
C ASN A 117 -4.25 -6.71 10.53
N LEU A 118 -4.40 -7.62 9.59
CA LEU A 118 -5.66 -8.09 9.06
C LEU A 118 -6.02 -9.45 9.66
N ASN A 119 -7.31 -9.74 9.75
CA ASN A 119 -7.82 -11.06 10.08
C ASN A 119 -8.18 -11.84 8.80
N ILE A 120 -8.59 -13.10 8.95
CA ILE A 120 -8.95 -13.97 7.81
C ILE A 120 -10.15 -13.41 7.04
N GLU A 121 -11.13 -12.83 7.73
CA GLU A 121 -12.33 -12.24 7.12
C GLU A 121 -11.97 -11.02 6.26
N ASP A 122 -11.05 -10.18 6.71
CA ASP A 122 -10.55 -9.03 5.93
C ASP A 122 -9.94 -9.46 4.58
N VAL A 123 -9.47 -10.69 4.49
CA VAL A 123 -8.90 -11.27 3.26
C VAL A 123 -9.97 -11.96 2.42
N LEU A 124 -10.86 -12.75 3.05
CA LEU A 124 -11.83 -13.59 2.34
C LEU A 124 -13.14 -12.87 1.98
N ASP A 125 -13.61 -11.97 2.84
CA ASP A 125 -14.84 -11.17 2.65
C ASP A 125 -14.62 -9.74 3.15
N PRO A 126 -13.70 -8.98 2.53
CA PRO A 126 -13.36 -7.63 2.98
C PRO A 126 -14.56 -6.71 2.91
N LYS A 127 -14.65 -5.76 3.87
CA LYS A 127 -15.74 -4.80 4.03
C LYS A 127 -15.19 -3.39 4.18
N ASP A 128 -16.05 -2.43 4.00
CA ASP A 128 -15.83 -1.02 4.29
C ASP A 128 -14.49 -0.49 3.73
N TYR A 129 -13.68 0.13 4.56
CA TYR A 129 -12.40 0.73 4.13
C TYR A 129 -11.35 -0.29 3.67
N ILE A 130 -11.37 -1.51 4.23
CA ILE A 130 -10.48 -2.58 3.76
C ILE A 130 -10.85 -2.99 2.32
N LEU A 131 -12.14 -3.16 2.04
CA LEU A 131 -12.62 -3.43 0.68
C LEU A 131 -12.25 -2.30 -0.28
N LEU A 132 -12.47 -1.04 0.14
CA LEU A 132 -12.09 0.14 -0.63
C LEU A 132 -10.59 0.13 -0.93
N GLY A 133 -9.76 -0.15 0.07
CA GLY A 133 -8.30 -0.22 -0.07
C GLY A 133 -7.86 -1.24 -1.13
N TYR A 134 -8.50 -2.40 -1.20
CA TYR A 134 -8.19 -3.38 -2.26
C TYR A 134 -8.54 -2.89 -3.67
N THR A 135 -9.47 -1.97 -3.83
CA THR A 135 -9.82 -1.42 -5.14
C THR A 135 -8.79 -0.46 -5.72
N ILE A 136 -7.87 0.06 -4.89
CA ILE A 136 -6.79 0.97 -5.28
C ILE A 136 -5.39 0.36 -5.11
N ASP A 137 -5.25 -0.82 -4.48
CA ASP A 137 -3.95 -1.47 -4.35
C ASP A 137 -3.43 -1.88 -5.75
N PRO A 138 -2.33 -1.31 -6.25
CA PRO A 138 -1.79 -1.61 -7.59
C PRO A 138 -1.43 -3.08 -7.77
N ARG A 139 -1.22 -3.81 -6.68
CA ARG A 139 -0.89 -5.23 -6.67
C ARG A 139 -2.08 -6.14 -6.94
N THR A 140 -3.31 -5.61 -6.92
CA THR A 140 -4.52 -6.37 -7.28
C THR A 140 -4.66 -6.60 -8.78
N GLY A 141 -4.03 -5.78 -9.63
CA GLY A 141 -4.11 -5.89 -11.09
C GLY A 141 -5.32 -5.20 -11.72
N LEU A 142 -6.04 -4.32 -11.00
CA LEU A 142 -7.22 -3.59 -11.50
C LEU A 142 -6.90 -2.50 -12.53
N GLY A 143 -5.62 -2.25 -12.81
CA GLY A 143 -5.16 -1.26 -13.79
C GLY A 143 -5.10 0.17 -13.24
N SER A 144 -5.02 1.14 -14.14
CA SER A 144 -4.89 2.56 -13.80
C SER A 144 -6.03 3.06 -12.89
N PHE A 145 -5.69 3.93 -11.92
CA PHE A 145 -6.64 4.40 -10.94
C PHE A 145 -6.41 5.87 -10.50
N HIS A 146 -5.63 6.67 -11.21
CA HIS A 146 -5.34 8.06 -10.81
C HIS A 146 -6.61 8.89 -10.65
N GLU A 147 -7.44 9.00 -11.69
CA GLU A 147 -8.71 9.73 -11.64
C GLU A 147 -9.66 9.15 -10.59
N TYR A 148 -9.66 7.83 -10.46
CA TYR A 148 -10.44 7.13 -9.43
C TYR A 148 -9.96 7.50 -8.02
N PHE A 149 -8.65 7.54 -7.79
CA PHE A 149 -8.06 7.97 -6.52
C PHE A 149 -8.50 9.40 -6.16
N LEU A 150 -8.40 10.34 -7.10
CA LEU A 150 -8.84 11.73 -6.88
C LEU A 150 -10.34 11.81 -6.53
N SER A 151 -11.16 11.01 -7.20
CA SER A 151 -12.60 10.94 -6.89
C SER A 151 -12.87 10.40 -5.47
N LEU A 152 -12.06 9.44 -5.01
CA LEU A 152 -12.15 8.89 -3.65
C LEU A 152 -11.69 9.89 -2.59
N VAL A 153 -10.65 10.69 -2.83
CA VAL A 153 -10.25 11.77 -1.91
C VAL A 153 -11.43 12.69 -1.63
N ASN A 154 -12.12 13.13 -2.68
CA ASN A 154 -13.29 14.00 -2.54
C ASN A 154 -14.47 13.30 -1.86
N ALA A 155 -14.74 12.04 -2.21
CA ALA A 155 -15.84 11.27 -1.65
C ALA A 155 -15.64 10.99 -0.15
N LEU A 156 -14.43 10.61 0.28
CA LEU A 156 -14.11 10.33 1.69
C LEU A 156 -14.22 11.58 2.59
N ARG A 157 -14.04 12.76 2.01
CA ARG A 157 -14.20 14.02 2.73
C ARG A 157 -15.67 14.41 2.97
N THR A 158 -16.59 13.90 2.19
CA THR A 158 -17.98 14.37 2.15
C THR A 158 -19.04 13.29 2.38
N SER A 159 -18.70 12.02 2.25
CA SER A 159 -19.65 10.91 2.23
C SER A 159 -19.29 9.78 3.18
N ALA A 160 -20.27 9.04 3.64
CA ALA A 160 -20.04 7.83 4.43
C ALA A 160 -19.52 6.68 3.57
N ILE A 161 -18.72 5.78 4.15
CA ILE A 161 -18.14 4.62 3.43
C ILE A 161 -19.22 3.77 2.73
N ALA A 162 -20.39 3.59 3.36
CA ALA A 162 -21.49 2.82 2.78
C ALA A 162 -22.04 3.41 1.48
N ASP A 163 -21.94 4.73 1.28
CA ASP A 163 -22.35 5.39 0.04
C ASP A 163 -21.21 5.41 -0.99
N ILE A 164 -19.98 5.55 -0.54
CA ILE A 164 -18.79 5.43 -1.40
C ILE A 164 -18.73 4.05 -2.06
N LEU A 165 -19.03 2.99 -1.32
CA LEU A 165 -19.06 1.62 -1.86
C LEU A 165 -20.14 1.39 -2.92
N LYS A 166 -21.15 2.27 -2.99
CA LYS A 166 -22.19 2.25 -4.05
C LYS A 166 -21.82 3.08 -5.28
N MET A 167 -20.73 3.83 -5.26
CA MET A 167 -20.29 4.60 -6.42
C MET A 167 -20.01 3.67 -7.60
N PRO A 168 -20.41 4.04 -8.84
CA PRO A 168 -20.33 3.13 -9.99
C PRO A 168 -18.93 2.56 -10.24
N GLU A 169 -17.89 3.38 -10.10
CA GLU A 169 -16.51 2.93 -10.30
C GLU A 169 -16.04 2.00 -9.18
N VAL A 170 -16.42 2.26 -7.91
CA VAL A 170 -16.12 1.37 -6.78
C VAL A 170 -16.80 0.02 -7.00
N THR A 171 -18.12 0.02 -7.27
CA THR A 171 -18.89 -1.20 -7.56
C THR A 171 -18.28 -1.98 -8.71
N ARG A 172 -17.94 -1.33 -9.82
CA ARG A 172 -17.31 -1.96 -10.98
C ARG A 172 -15.98 -2.67 -10.61
N ARG A 173 -15.15 -2.03 -9.79
CA ARG A 173 -13.87 -2.60 -9.34
C ARG A 173 -14.07 -3.76 -8.38
N VAL A 174 -15.01 -3.64 -7.44
CA VAL A 174 -15.38 -4.70 -6.50
C VAL A 174 -15.95 -5.92 -7.25
N ASP A 175 -16.86 -5.71 -8.20
CA ASP A 175 -17.43 -6.79 -9.00
C ASP A 175 -16.36 -7.50 -9.85
N LYS A 176 -15.44 -6.73 -10.41
CA LYS A 176 -14.30 -7.29 -11.14
C LYS A 176 -13.43 -8.18 -10.23
N MET A 177 -13.11 -7.72 -9.02
CA MET A 177 -12.37 -8.51 -8.04
C MET A 177 -13.12 -9.80 -7.69
N LYS A 178 -14.42 -9.69 -7.40
CA LYS A 178 -15.25 -10.85 -7.05
C LYS A 178 -15.37 -11.86 -8.20
N SER A 179 -15.49 -11.39 -9.44
CA SER A 179 -15.59 -12.26 -10.62
C SER A 179 -14.31 -13.05 -10.91
N GLU A 180 -13.15 -12.52 -10.52
CA GLU A 180 -11.85 -13.18 -10.73
C GLU A 180 -11.39 -13.99 -9.52
N TRP A 181 -12.08 -13.88 -8.38
CA TRP A 181 -11.67 -14.45 -7.09
C TRP A 181 -11.39 -15.94 -7.15
N GLU A 182 -12.34 -16.74 -7.63
CA GLU A 182 -12.19 -18.20 -7.65
C GLU A 182 -11.08 -18.62 -8.62
N LYS A 183 -10.95 -17.97 -9.75
CA LYS A 183 -9.87 -18.20 -10.71
C LYS A 183 -8.50 -17.88 -10.10
N PHE A 184 -8.38 -16.74 -9.40
CA PHE A 184 -7.14 -16.37 -8.71
C PHE A 184 -6.77 -17.40 -7.64
N LYS A 185 -7.75 -17.86 -6.85
CA LYS A 185 -7.58 -18.89 -5.83
C LYS A 185 -7.09 -20.20 -6.43
N GLN A 186 -7.75 -20.70 -7.49
CA GLN A 186 -7.36 -21.95 -8.15
C GLN A 186 -5.95 -21.85 -8.73
N LEU A 187 -5.62 -20.78 -9.42
CA LEU A 187 -4.28 -20.58 -9.96
C LEU A 187 -3.22 -20.44 -8.86
N THR A 188 -3.55 -19.78 -7.76
CA THR A 188 -2.63 -19.71 -6.60
C THR A 188 -2.36 -21.11 -6.06
N LEU A 189 -3.37 -21.97 -5.90
CA LEU A 189 -3.18 -23.36 -5.45
C LEU A 189 -2.35 -24.17 -6.45
N GLN A 190 -2.64 -24.06 -7.76
CA GLN A 190 -1.97 -24.84 -8.80
C GLN A 190 -0.49 -24.46 -8.99
N HIS A 191 -0.17 -23.17 -8.81
CA HIS A 191 1.16 -22.61 -9.04
C HIS A 191 1.98 -22.41 -7.75
N SER A 192 1.47 -22.87 -6.61
CA SER A 192 2.18 -22.79 -5.32
C SER A 192 2.70 -24.14 -4.87
N ARG A 193 3.85 -24.10 -4.22
CA ARG A 193 4.45 -25.26 -3.54
C ARG A 193 5.04 -24.82 -2.20
N THR A 194 5.03 -25.72 -1.24
CA THR A 194 5.67 -25.51 0.06
C THR A 194 7.13 -25.95 0.01
N VAL A 195 8.03 -25.12 0.50
CA VAL A 195 9.44 -25.43 0.70
C VAL A 195 9.78 -25.12 2.16
N GLY A 196 9.83 -26.12 3.00
CA GLY A 196 9.90 -25.93 4.44
C GLY A 196 8.66 -25.17 4.95
N ASN A 197 8.86 -24.00 5.53
CA ASN A 197 7.81 -23.10 6.01
C ASN A 197 7.55 -21.90 5.08
N VAL A 198 8.03 -21.98 3.83
CA VAL A 198 7.88 -20.93 2.82
C VAL A 198 6.96 -21.42 1.70
N ILE A 199 6.00 -20.58 1.30
CA ILE A 199 5.21 -20.80 0.08
C ILE A 199 5.90 -20.12 -1.09
N VAL A 200 6.16 -20.89 -2.14
CA VAL A 200 6.68 -20.37 -3.41
C VAL A 200 5.56 -20.46 -4.45
N THR A 201 5.09 -19.31 -4.92
CA THR A 201 4.08 -19.17 -5.98
C THR A 201 4.74 -18.68 -7.25
N ASP A 202 4.76 -19.48 -8.31
CA ASP A 202 5.37 -19.12 -9.59
C ASP A 202 4.31 -18.86 -10.66
N PHE A 203 4.09 -17.60 -10.99
CA PHE A 203 3.14 -17.15 -12.00
C PHE A 203 3.77 -16.83 -13.37
N ARG A 204 5.01 -17.24 -13.63
CA ARG A 204 5.67 -16.94 -14.92
C ARG A 204 4.95 -17.54 -16.12
N ASP A 205 4.28 -18.68 -15.94
CA ASP A 205 3.50 -19.34 -16.99
C ASP A 205 2.03 -18.93 -17.01
N VAL A 206 1.61 -18.00 -16.14
CA VAL A 206 0.24 -17.46 -16.04
C VAL A 206 0.16 -16.10 -16.73
N ASN A 207 -0.62 -16.00 -17.81
CA ASN A 207 -0.78 -14.72 -18.54
C ASN A 207 -2.19 -14.59 -19.12
N PRO A 208 -2.96 -13.55 -18.76
CA PRO A 208 -2.65 -12.61 -17.66
C PRO A 208 -2.82 -13.26 -16.29
N ILE A 209 -2.09 -12.74 -15.30
CA ILE A 209 -2.34 -13.08 -13.90
C ILE A 209 -3.71 -12.49 -13.54
N PRO A 210 -4.65 -13.29 -13.00
CA PRO A 210 -5.97 -12.80 -12.64
C PRO A 210 -5.88 -11.80 -11.47
N ILE A 211 -6.88 -10.94 -11.38
CA ILE A 211 -7.03 -9.98 -10.30
C ILE A 211 -7.27 -10.72 -9.00
N GLY A 212 -6.55 -10.36 -7.94
CA GLY A 212 -6.71 -11.02 -6.66
C GLY A 212 -5.99 -10.38 -5.49
N ASN A 213 -6.43 -10.75 -4.30
CA ASN A 213 -5.83 -10.29 -3.05
C ASN A 213 -4.51 -11.04 -2.80
N ARG A 214 -3.42 -10.29 -2.68
CA ARG A 214 -2.08 -10.85 -2.42
C ARG A 214 -1.98 -11.67 -1.12
N PHE A 215 -2.83 -11.39 -0.14
CA PHE A 215 -2.84 -12.08 1.16
C PHE A 215 -3.59 -13.41 1.13
N LEU A 216 -4.32 -13.71 0.05
CA LEU A 216 -5.07 -14.96 -0.08
C LEU A 216 -4.17 -16.19 0.12
N VAL A 217 -2.93 -16.15 -0.33
CA VAL A 217 -1.97 -17.23 -0.18
C VAL A 217 -1.82 -17.69 1.27
N TYR A 218 -1.92 -16.81 2.23
CA TYR A 218 -1.78 -17.12 3.66
C TYR A 218 -3.03 -17.77 4.27
N THR A 219 -4.19 -17.62 3.65
CA THR A 219 -5.40 -18.37 4.02
C THR A 219 -5.40 -19.77 3.45
N LEU A 220 -4.75 -19.97 2.31
CA LEU A 220 -4.63 -21.28 1.64
C LEU A 220 -3.52 -22.15 2.25
N PHE A 221 -2.49 -21.53 2.81
CA PHE A 221 -1.32 -22.21 3.39
C PHE A 221 -1.02 -21.63 4.80
N PRO A 222 -1.87 -21.92 5.79
CA PRO A 222 -1.80 -21.29 7.12
C PRO A 222 -0.55 -21.64 7.92
N ASP A 223 0.09 -22.78 7.62
CA ASP A 223 1.30 -23.23 8.32
C ASP A 223 2.56 -22.51 7.87
N ALA A 224 2.52 -21.87 6.71
CA ALA A 224 3.65 -21.11 6.19
C ALA A 224 3.83 -19.79 6.95
N ASN A 225 5.08 -19.39 7.15
CA ASN A 225 5.40 -18.12 7.80
C ASN A 225 6.02 -17.07 6.86
N ALA A 226 6.28 -17.44 5.61
CA ALA A 226 6.72 -16.53 4.55
C ALA A 226 6.20 -16.98 3.18
N SER A 227 6.14 -16.07 2.24
CA SER A 227 5.83 -16.36 0.84
C SER A 227 6.85 -15.72 -0.10
N VAL A 228 7.08 -16.39 -1.23
CA VAL A 228 7.86 -15.92 -2.38
C VAL A 228 6.94 -16.00 -3.59
N ARG A 229 6.64 -14.86 -4.21
CA ARG A 229 5.88 -14.79 -5.45
C ARG A 229 6.80 -14.40 -6.59
N ILE A 230 6.76 -15.18 -7.67
CA ILE A 230 7.60 -14.99 -8.86
C ILE A 230 6.69 -14.71 -10.05
N HIS A 231 6.95 -13.63 -10.78
CA HIS A 231 6.21 -13.33 -12.00
C HIS A 231 7.07 -12.49 -12.97
N TRP A 232 6.62 -12.38 -14.20
CA TRP A 232 7.25 -11.48 -15.15
C TRP A 232 6.96 -10.01 -14.82
N GLY A 233 7.97 -9.18 -14.89
CA GLY A 233 7.83 -7.72 -14.91
C GLY A 233 7.25 -7.22 -16.23
N PRO A 234 7.10 -5.90 -16.41
CA PRO A 234 6.57 -5.30 -17.62
C PRO A 234 7.32 -5.80 -18.87
N GLN A 235 6.55 -6.11 -19.92
CA GLN A 235 7.08 -6.61 -21.22
C GLN A 235 7.94 -7.89 -21.10
N LYS A 236 7.91 -8.60 -19.97
CA LYS A 236 8.73 -9.78 -19.67
C LYS A 236 10.24 -9.54 -19.80
N THR A 237 10.71 -8.33 -19.57
CA THR A 237 12.13 -7.98 -19.66
C THR A 237 12.93 -8.43 -18.42
N GLN A 238 12.25 -8.65 -17.33
CA GLN A 238 12.84 -9.09 -16.05
C GLN A 238 11.86 -9.95 -15.26
N VAL A 239 12.40 -10.74 -14.34
CA VAL A 239 11.61 -11.50 -13.38
C VAL A 239 11.48 -10.67 -12.11
N ALA A 240 10.25 -10.44 -11.67
CA ALA A 240 9.97 -9.85 -10.37
C ALA A 240 9.84 -10.96 -9.32
N VAL A 241 10.55 -10.81 -8.22
CA VAL A 241 10.47 -11.69 -7.05
C VAL A 241 10.00 -10.86 -5.86
N VAL A 242 8.84 -11.20 -5.30
CA VAL A 242 8.26 -10.52 -4.15
C VAL A 242 8.25 -11.47 -2.98
N VAL A 243 8.86 -11.04 -1.88
CA VAL A 243 8.96 -11.85 -0.65
C VAL A 243 8.19 -11.13 0.45
N GLY A 244 7.48 -11.88 1.30
CA GLY A 244 6.76 -11.30 2.43
C GLY A 244 6.54 -12.29 3.56
N HIS A 245 6.47 -11.76 4.79
CA HIS A 245 6.03 -12.53 5.95
C HIS A 245 4.56 -12.90 5.83
N ALA A 246 4.20 -14.08 6.35
CA ALA A 246 2.80 -14.42 6.51
C ALA A 246 2.15 -13.50 7.56
N ILE A 247 0.99 -12.97 7.20
CA ILE A 247 0.27 -12.02 8.06
C ILE A 247 -0.45 -12.71 9.24
N PHE A 248 -0.74 -14.00 9.13
CA PHE A 248 -1.40 -14.80 10.18
C PHE A 248 -0.39 -15.62 11.00
N ASN A 249 0.59 -16.26 10.37
CA ASN A 249 1.67 -16.96 11.04
C ASN A 249 2.92 -16.07 11.13
N ARG A 250 2.98 -15.21 12.14
CA ARG A 250 4.02 -14.18 12.32
C ARG A 250 5.29 -14.72 12.97
N THR A 251 5.70 -15.94 12.64
CA THR A 251 6.90 -16.59 13.23
C THR A 251 8.18 -16.34 12.43
N CYS A 252 8.09 -15.80 11.20
CA CYS A 252 9.25 -15.44 10.40
C CYS A 252 10.01 -14.27 11.06
N LYS A 253 11.33 -14.40 11.17
CA LYS A 253 12.22 -13.39 11.77
C LYS A 253 13.26 -12.84 10.80
N THR A 254 13.24 -13.30 9.54
CA THR A 254 14.16 -12.83 8.50
C THR A 254 13.87 -11.37 8.15
N ASN A 255 14.87 -10.53 8.13
CA ASN A 255 14.72 -9.19 7.57
C ASN A 255 14.67 -9.30 6.04
N VAL A 256 13.45 -9.24 5.50
CA VAL A 256 13.23 -9.42 4.05
C VAL A 256 13.85 -8.29 3.25
N GLY A 257 13.74 -7.05 3.71
CA GLY A 257 14.34 -5.90 3.02
C GLY A 257 15.85 -6.02 2.91
N GLU A 258 16.54 -6.40 3.99
CA GLU A 258 17.98 -6.63 3.99
C GLU A 258 18.35 -7.81 3.08
N MET A 259 17.66 -8.93 3.21
CA MET A 259 17.89 -10.09 2.35
C MET A 259 17.72 -9.74 0.87
N MET A 260 16.69 -8.98 0.51
CA MET A 260 16.43 -8.63 -0.89
C MET A 260 17.44 -7.62 -1.44
N SER A 261 18.10 -6.83 -0.60
CA SER A 261 19.16 -5.90 -1.03
C SER A 261 20.37 -6.63 -1.62
N ASP A 262 20.67 -7.85 -1.15
CA ASP A 262 21.74 -8.70 -1.70
C ASP A 262 21.45 -9.14 -3.16
N TYR A 263 20.19 -9.04 -3.59
CA TYR A 263 19.74 -9.39 -4.95
C TYR A 263 19.38 -8.15 -5.79
N GLY A 264 19.77 -6.94 -5.34
CA GLY A 264 19.45 -5.69 -6.04
C GLY A 264 18.02 -5.22 -5.84
N GLY A 265 17.33 -5.78 -4.87
CA GLY A 265 15.99 -5.36 -4.41
C GLY A 265 16.05 -4.52 -3.15
N GLY A 266 14.98 -4.50 -2.40
CA GLY A 266 14.85 -3.81 -1.11
C GLY A 266 13.44 -3.97 -0.56
N GLY A 267 13.16 -3.37 0.59
CA GLY A 267 11.84 -3.44 1.21
C GLY A 267 11.90 -3.20 2.71
N HIS A 268 10.83 -3.55 3.38
CA HIS A 268 10.73 -3.50 4.82
C HIS A 268 11.21 -4.79 5.47
N PHE A 269 11.27 -4.80 6.82
CA PHE A 269 11.60 -6.01 7.59
C PHE A 269 10.74 -7.22 7.18
N GLY A 270 9.46 -7.03 6.91
CA GLY A 270 8.51 -8.10 6.59
C GLY A 270 8.11 -8.23 5.12
N ALA A 271 8.56 -7.30 4.25
CA ALA A 271 8.20 -7.34 2.82
C ALA A 271 9.07 -6.44 1.95
#